data_0631373de8af56ba250d842581fb08ac
#
_entry.id   0631373de8af56ba250d842581fb08ac
#
_cell.length_a   1.000
_cell.length_b   1.000
_cell.length_c   1.000
_cell.angle_alpha   90.00
_cell.angle_beta   90.00
_cell.angle_gamma   90.00
#
_symmetry.space_group_name_H-M   'P 1'
#
loop_
_entity.id
_entity.type
_entity.pdbx_description
1 polymer ?
#
loop_
_entity_poly.entity_id
_entity_poly.type
_entity_poly.pdbx_seq_one_letter_code
_entity_poly.pdbx_strand_id
1 'polypeptide(L)'
;MNEQLKVLKDVFEPELIEEIRQKAKYLKLKEGEVLLDIGQPVLYVPIVLKGSLKVTRNNENGNELLLYYVGGNESCAMTFTCCMMRHASEVRAVAEEDAEGILIPIEMMDEWMSKYPTWKSFVMRTIRMRFNELLRTIDGIAFHKLDERLVTYLKEKSKASGSALINLTHQQIADELATSRVVISRLLKQLENQKKLLLYRNQIKLLSDM
;
A
#
# COMPACT_ATOMS: atom_id res chain seq x y z
N MET A 1 4.85 -26.44 -15.14
CA MET A 1 5.27 -25.11 -15.67
C MET A 1 4.34 -24.62 -16.80
N ASN A 2 4.10 -25.37 -17.89
CA ASN A 2 3.27 -24.86 -19.01
C ASN A 2 1.82 -24.55 -18.64
N GLU A 3 1.21 -25.26 -17.73
CA GLU A 3 -0.19 -25.02 -17.30
C GLU A 3 -0.27 -23.84 -16.33
N GLN A 4 0.73 -23.68 -15.51
CA GLN A 4 0.82 -22.62 -14.50
C GLN A 4 1.13 -21.24 -15.09
N LEU A 5 1.85 -21.19 -16.22
CA LEU A 5 2.10 -19.94 -16.93
C LEU A 5 0.88 -19.43 -17.74
N LYS A 6 -0.18 -20.25 -17.86
CA LYS A 6 -1.42 -19.81 -18.55
C LYS A 6 -2.03 -18.56 -17.93
N VAL A 7 -1.92 -18.40 -16.60
CA VAL A 7 -2.45 -17.24 -15.88
C VAL A 7 -1.70 -15.93 -16.20
N LEU A 8 -0.48 -16.03 -16.74
CA LEU A 8 0.32 -14.86 -17.15
C LEU A 8 0.06 -14.41 -18.59
N LYS A 9 -0.73 -15.16 -19.37
CA LYS A 9 -1.02 -14.80 -20.78
C LYS A 9 -1.82 -13.51 -20.95
N ASP A 10 -2.60 -13.15 -19.93
CA ASP A 10 -3.35 -11.88 -19.90
C ASP A 10 -2.50 -10.72 -19.38
N VAL A 11 -1.27 -11.01 -18.91
CA VAL A 11 -0.36 -10.03 -18.31
C VAL A 11 0.80 -9.70 -19.25
N PHE A 12 1.33 -10.71 -19.95
CA PHE A 12 2.55 -10.60 -20.75
C PHE A 12 2.32 -11.05 -22.20
N GLU A 13 3.07 -10.43 -23.12
CA GLU A 13 3.11 -10.85 -24.53
C GLU A 13 3.68 -12.26 -24.69
N PRO A 14 3.28 -12.98 -25.78
CA PRO A 14 3.67 -14.39 -26.00
C PRO A 14 5.18 -14.60 -26.01
N GLU A 15 5.94 -13.68 -26.58
CA GLU A 15 7.41 -13.75 -26.68
C GLU A 15 8.06 -13.69 -25.28
N LEU A 16 7.54 -12.84 -24.40
CA LEU A 16 8.01 -12.76 -23.02
C LEU A 16 7.67 -14.04 -22.23
N ILE A 17 6.48 -14.59 -22.44
CA ILE A 17 6.09 -15.85 -21.80
C ILE A 17 7.03 -16.99 -22.21
N GLU A 18 7.46 -17.01 -23.48
CA GLU A 18 8.41 -18.00 -23.95
C GLU A 18 9.79 -17.82 -23.28
N GLU A 19 10.27 -16.58 -23.14
CA GLU A 19 11.51 -16.31 -22.41
C GLU A 19 11.39 -16.65 -20.91
N ILE A 20 10.26 -16.31 -20.27
CA ILE A 20 9.98 -16.72 -18.88
C ILE A 20 10.07 -18.23 -18.75
N ARG A 21 9.48 -18.98 -19.68
CA ARG A 21 9.51 -20.45 -19.67
C ARG A 21 10.93 -21.01 -19.73
N GLN A 22 11.81 -20.37 -20.47
CA GLN A 22 13.21 -20.80 -20.68
C GLN A 22 14.13 -20.37 -19.53
N LYS A 23 13.90 -19.19 -18.94
CA LYS A 23 14.82 -18.56 -18.00
C LYS A 23 14.39 -18.68 -16.53
N ALA A 24 13.09 -18.72 -16.26
CA ALA A 24 12.60 -18.76 -14.90
C ALA A 24 12.71 -20.13 -14.25
N LYS A 25 12.94 -20.16 -12.95
CA LYS A 25 12.89 -21.35 -12.12
C LYS A 25 11.50 -21.47 -11.49
N TYR A 26 10.97 -22.68 -11.41
CA TYR A 26 9.73 -22.93 -10.69
C TYR A 26 9.98 -22.95 -9.18
N LEU A 27 9.07 -22.33 -8.42
CA LEU A 27 9.12 -22.22 -6.97
C LEU A 27 7.92 -22.93 -6.35
N LYS A 28 8.18 -23.72 -5.33
CA LYS A 28 7.17 -24.22 -4.39
C LYS A 28 7.64 -23.92 -2.99
N LEU A 29 6.74 -23.37 -2.18
CA LEU A 29 6.97 -23.11 -0.76
C LEU A 29 5.84 -23.70 0.05
N LYS A 30 6.17 -24.26 1.19
CA LYS A 30 5.23 -24.60 2.23
C LYS A 30 4.95 -23.39 3.11
N GLU A 31 3.78 -23.38 3.76
CA GLU A 31 3.46 -22.40 4.79
C GLU A 31 4.62 -22.23 5.79
N GLY A 32 5.00 -21.00 6.06
CA GLY A 32 6.11 -20.62 6.95
C GLY A 32 7.50 -20.67 6.32
N GLU A 33 7.69 -21.20 5.10
CA GLU A 33 9.00 -21.18 4.44
C GLU A 33 9.41 -19.78 4.00
N VAL A 34 10.68 -19.46 4.23
CA VAL A 34 11.28 -18.16 3.89
C VAL A 34 11.76 -18.20 2.46
N LEU A 35 11.26 -17.30 1.63
CA LEU A 35 11.73 -17.07 0.27
C LEU A 35 12.95 -16.15 0.23
N LEU A 36 12.95 -15.10 1.03
CA LEU A 36 13.98 -14.06 1.06
C LEU A 36 14.06 -13.49 2.47
N ASP A 37 15.25 -13.29 2.99
CA ASP A 37 15.45 -12.68 4.30
C ASP A 37 16.19 -11.34 4.20
N ILE A 38 16.07 -10.52 5.25
CA ILE A 38 16.76 -9.22 5.35
C ILE A 38 18.28 -9.44 5.26
N GLY A 39 18.95 -8.61 4.47
CA GLY A 39 20.40 -8.67 4.26
C GLY A 39 20.84 -9.71 3.23
N GLN A 40 19.96 -10.57 2.74
CA GLN A 40 20.30 -11.51 1.68
C GLN A 40 20.41 -10.82 0.31
N PRO A 41 21.34 -11.24 -0.57
CA PRO A 41 21.40 -10.75 -1.93
C PRO A 41 20.14 -11.18 -2.70
N VAL A 42 19.55 -10.25 -3.42
CA VAL A 42 18.39 -10.51 -4.28
C VAL A 42 18.89 -11.01 -5.63
N LEU A 43 18.74 -12.29 -5.89
CA LEU A 43 19.19 -12.96 -7.12
C LEU A 43 18.05 -13.24 -8.09
N TYR A 44 16.82 -13.17 -7.64
CA TYR A 44 15.62 -13.50 -8.41
C TYR A 44 14.49 -12.54 -8.09
N VAL A 45 13.67 -12.27 -9.09
CA VAL A 45 12.36 -11.62 -8.95
C VAL A 45 11.30 -12.70 -8.86
N PRO A 46 10.58 -12.84 -7.73
CA PRO A 46 9.49 -13.80 -7.62
C PRO A 46 8.22 -13.26 -8.30
N ILE A 47 7.49 -14.11 -9.01
CA ILE A 47 6.07 -13.90 -9.35
C ILE A 47 5.30 -15.05 -8.72
N VAL A 48 4.39 -14.72 -7.81
CA VAL A 48 3.48 -15.68 -7.20
C VAL A 48 2.41 -16.06 -8.21
N LEU A 49 2.16 -17.36 -8.40
CA LEU A 49 1.12 -17.87 -9.29
C LEU A 49 -0.09 -18.40 -8.51
N LYS A 50 0.17 -18.94 -7.30
CA LYS A 50 -0.83 -19.48 -6.40
C LYS A 50 -0.36 -19.29 -4.95
N GLY A 51 -1.31 -19.12 -4.02
CA GLY A 51 -1.01 -18.84 -2.64
C GLY A 51 -0.60 -17.37 -2.41
N SER A 52 0.03 -17.10 -1.28
CA SER A 52 0.43 -15.75 -0.91
C SER A 52 1.73 -15.73 -0.09
N LEU A 53 2.48 -14.63 -0.23
CA LEU A 53 3.65 -14.33 0.58
C LEU A 53 3.37 -13.14 1.48
N LYS A 54 3.74 -13.25 2.74
CA LYS A 54 3.77 -12.17 3.71
C LYS A 54 5.12 -11.45 3.60
N VAL A 55 5.10 -10.14 3.40
CA VAL A 55 6.29 -9.29 3.31
C VAL A 55 6.38 -8.39 4.53
N THR A 56 7.48 -8.52 5.26
CA THR A 56 7.71 -7.81 6.52
C THR A 56 9.06 -7.10 6.50
N ARG A 57 9.22 -6.14 7.40
CA ARG A 57 10.48 -5.43 7.69
C ARG A 57 10.67 -5.32 9.20
N ASN A 58 11.90 -5.38 9.67
CA ASN A 58 12.20 -5.09 11.06
C ASN A 58 12.32 -3.57 11.27
N ASN A 59 11.72 -3.06 12.35
CA ASN A 59 11.98 -1.71 12.82
C ASN A 59 13.32 -1.63 13.57
N GLU A 60 13.73 -0.42 13.96
CA GLU A 60 14.99 -0.17 14.71
C GLU A 60 15.08 -0.94 16.04
N ASN A 61 13.93 -1.33 16.60
CA ASN A 61 13.85 -2.10 17.86
C ASN A 61 13.79 -3.63 17.61
N GLY A 62 13.93 -4.08 16.35
CA GLY A 62 13.87 -5.48 15.98
C GLY A 62 12.46 -6.08 15.89
N ASN A 63 11.40 -5.28 16.08
CA ASN A 63 10.03 -5.75 15.92
C ASN A 63 9.67 -5.89 14.44
N GLU A 64 9.04 -6.99 14.09
CA GLU A 64 8.57 -7.27 12.73
C GLU A 64 7.34 -6.41 12.41
N LEU A 65 7.41 -5.66 11.31
CA LEU A 65 6.33 -4.85 10.77
C LEU A 65 5.84 -5.47 9.46
N LEU A 66 4.57 -5.84 9.42
CA LEU A 66 3.92 -6.25 8.18
C LEU A 66 3.83 -5.05 7.22
N LEU A 67 4.37 -5.22 6.02
CA LEU A 67 4.27 -4.22 4.97
C LEU A 67 3.06 -4.50 4.06
N TYR A 68 3.00 -5.72 3.49
CA TYR A 68 1.92 -6.15 2.59
C TYR A 68 1.99 -7.66 2.33
N TYR A 69 0.95 -8.16 1.69
CA TYR A 69 0.94 -9.49 1.09
C TYR A 69 1.14 -9.41 -0.43
N VAL A 70 1.76 -10.46 -0.99
CA VAL A 70 1.91 -10.66 -2.45
C VAL A 70 1.11 -11.87 -2.83
N GLY A 71 0.05 -11.69 -3.59
CA GLY A 71 -0.86 -12.75 -4.01
C GLY A 71 -0.62 -13.25 -5.43
N GLY A 72 -1.55 -14.03 -5.95
CA GLY A 72 -1.46 -14.60 -7.29
C GLY A 72 -1.35 -13.54 -8.39
N ASN A 73 -0.44 -13.79 -9.34
CA ASN A 73 -0.07 -12.89 -10.44
C ASN A 73 0.58 -11.57 -10.00
N GLU A 74 1.11 -11.52 -8.77
CA GLU A 74 1.81 -10.37 -8.23
C GLU A 74 3.29 -10.69 -7.99
N SER A 75 4.05 -9.63 -7.76
CA SER A 75 5.47 -9.66 -7.40
C SER A 75 5.75 -8.71 -6.24
N CYS A 76 6.91 -8.89 -5.62
CA CYS A 76 7.38 -8.03 -4.55
C CYS A 76 8.01 -6.75 -5.12
N ALA A 77 7.42 -5.58 -4.83
CA ALA A 77 7.94 -4.30 -5.29
C ALA A 77 9.35 -4.01 -4.74
N MET A 78 9.63 -4.42 -3.50
CA MET A 78 10.96 -4.25 -2.89
C MET A 78 12.02 -5.08 -3.63
N THR A 79 11.67 -6.26 -4.13
CA THR A 79 12.59 -7.07 -4.94
C THR A 79 12.99 -6.34 -6.22
N PHE A 80 12.06 -5.66 -6.91
CA PHE A 80 12.39 -4.86 -8.10
C PHE A 80 13.36 -3.74 -7.77
N THR A 81 13.11 -2.97 -6.71
CA THR A 81 13.99 -1.85 -6.35
C THR A 81 15.37 -2.32 -5.89
N CYS A 82 15.44 -3.38 -5.08
CA CYS A 82 16.71 -3.98 -4.67
C CYS A 82 17.51 -4.52 -5.86
N CYS A 83 16.85 -5.18 -6.83
CA CYS A 83 17.49 -5.66 -8.06
C CYS A 83 18.10 -4.51 -8.87
N MET A 84 17.32 -3.46 -9.14
CA MET A 84 17.77 -2.30 -9.92
C MET A 84 18.95 -1.56 -9.27
N MET A 85 18.97 -1.53 -7.93
CA MET A 85 20.01 -0.82 -7.16
C MET A 85 21.16 -1.74 -6.74
N ARG A 86 21.08 -3.05 -7.02
CA ARG A 86 22.03 -4.09 -6.57
C ARG A 86 22.24 -4.09 -5.06
N HIS A 87 21.19 -3.83 -4.30
CA HIS A 87 21.21 -3.84 -2.84
C HIS A 87 20.73 -5.19 -2.30
N ALA A 88 21.18 -5.52 -1.09
CA ALA A 88 20.62 -6.63 -0.32
C ALA A 88 19.15 -6.35 0.04
N SER A 89 18.40 -7.40 0.33
CA SER A 89 16.99 -7.27 0.71
C SER A 89 16.83 -6.49 2.01
N GLU A 90 15.94 -5.51 2.00
CA GLU A 90 15.50 -4.78 3.19
C GLU A 90 14.23 -5.39 3.83
N VAL A 91 13.72 -6.44 3.22
CA VAL A 91 12.48 -7.10 3.65
C VAL A 91 12.65 -8.60 3.79
N ARG A 92 11.80 -9.21 4.60
CA ARG A 92 11.64 -10.65 4.72
C ARG A 92 10.35 -11.06 4.00
N ALA A 93 10.41 -12.10 3.17
CA ALA A 93 9.26 -12.67 2.47
C ALA A 93 9.09 -14.13 2.90
N VAL A 94 7.92 -14.46 3.45
CA VAL A 94 7.58 -15.78 3.99
C VAL A 94 6.27 -16.24 3.36
N ALA A 95 6.15 -17.53 3.05
CA ALA A 95 4.91 -18.11 2.58
C ALA A 95 3.86 -18.07 3.71
N GLU A 96 2.76 -17.35 3.50
CA GLU A 96 1.64 -17.26 4.44
C GLU A 96 0.78 -18.51 4.40
N GLU A 97 0.78 -19.17 3.25
CA GLU A 97 0.16 -20.46 2.93
C GLU A 97 1.01 -21.19 1.90
N ASP A 98 0.69 -22.45 1.58
CA ASP A 98 1.37 -23.19 0.49
C ASP A 98 1.31 -22.35 -0.79
N ALA A 99 2.47 -21.97 -1.32
CA ALA A 99 2.59 -21.07 -2.45
C ALA A 99 3.37 -21.70 -3.62
N GLU A 100 2.95 -21.35 -4.82
CA GLU A 100 3.64 -21.69 -6.07
C GLU A 100 3.94 -20.44 -6.86
N GLY A 101 5.09 -20.38 -7.53
CA GLY A 101 5.50 -19.24 -8.29
C GLY A 101 6.64 -19.53 -9.25
N ILE A 102 7.17 -18.47 -9.82
CA ILE A 102 8.37 -18.48 -10.64
C ILE A 102 9.38 -17.48 -10.11
N LEU A 103 10.65 -17.80 -10.28
CA LEU A 103 11.80 -16.99 -9.94
C LEU A 103 12.51 -16.56 -11.23
N ILE A 104 12.45 -15.28 -11.56
CA ILE A 104 13.07 -14.70 -12.73
C ILE A 104 14.47 -14.21 -12.34
N PRO A 105 15.56 -14.63 -13.03
CA PRO A 105 16.90 -14.12 -12.74
C PRO A 105 16.96 -12.60 -12.88
N ILE A 106 17.67 -11.93 -11.96
CA ILE A 106 17.76 -10.46 -11.96
C ILE A 106 18.43 -9.89 -13.21
N GLU A 107 19.26 -10.69 -13.88
CA GLU A 107 19.94 -10.31 -15.12
C GLU A 107 18.93 -10.00 -16.25
N MET A 108 17.72 -10.59 -16.16
CA MET A 108 16.66 -10.33 -17.15
C MET A 108 15.97 -8.97 -16.93
N MET A 109 16.15 -8.34 -15.77
CA MET A 109 15.43 -7.10 -15.43
C MET A 109 15.69 -5.99 -16.43
N ASP A 110 16.95 -5.63 -16.65
CA ASP A 110 17.33 -4.51 -17.54
C ASP A 110 16.97 -4.80 -19.00
N GLU A 111 17.21 -6.03 -19.44
CA GLU A 111 16.89 -6.47 -20.80
C GLU A 111 15.37 -6.40 -21.04
N TRP A 112 14.57 -7.01 -20.16
CA TRP A 112 13.12 -7.07 -20.34
C TRP A 112 12.43 -5.73 -20.11
N MET A 113 12.97 -4.85 -19.28
CA MET A 113 12.46 -3.48 -19.13
C MET A 113 12.57 -2.68 -20.45
N SER A 114 13.57 -2.97 -21.26
CA SER A 114 13.80 -2.31 -22.56
C SER A 114 13.05 -3.01 -23.69
N LYS A 115 12.97 -4.34 -23.65
CA LYS A 115 12.47 -5.19 -24.75
C LYS A 115 10.95 -5.38 -24.73
N TYR A 116 10.35 -5.50 -23.52
CA TYR A 116 8.96 -5.90 -23.36
C TYR A 116 8.11 -4.82 -22.66
N PRO A 117 7.23 -4.12 -23.41
CA PRO A 117 6.34 -3.10 -22.82
C PRO A 117 5.44 -3.63 -21.71
N THR A 118 4.98 -4.88 -21.79
CA THR A 118 4.14 -5.49 -20.74
C THR A 118 4.92 -5.75 -19.46
N TRP A 119 6.20 -6.17 -19.55
CA TRP A 119 7.09 -6.31 -18.39
C TRP A 119 7.29 -4.97 -17.69
N LYS A 120 7.65 -3.94 -18.46
CA LYS A 120 7.80 -2.58 -17.94
C LYS A 120 6.53 -2.10 -17.24
N SER A 121 5.37 -2.30 -17.87
CA SER A 121 4.07 -1.94 -17.32
C SER A 121 3.77 -2.71 -16.04
N PHE A 122 4.11 -4.00 -15.96
CA PHE A 122 3.93 -4.84 -14.79
C PHE A 122 4.77 -4.33 -13.61
N VAL A 123 6.07 -4.08 -13.83
CA VAL A 123 6.98 -3.55 -12.81
C VAL A 123 6.50 -2.21 -12.27
N MET A 124 6.20 -1.26 -13.18
CA MET A 124 5.74 0.08 -12.80
C MET A 124 4.40 0.07 -12.09
N ARG A 125 3.48 -0.78 -12.52
CA ARG A 125 2.18 -0.97 -11.85
C ARG A 125 2.34 -1.53 -10.44
N THR A 126 3.21 -2.53 -10.26
CA THR A 126 3.49 -3.12 -8.95
C THR A 126 4.05 -2.08 -8.00
N ILE A 127 5.05 -1.31 -8.41
CA ILE A 127 5.64 -0.24 -7.60
C ILE A 127 4.57 0.82 -7.25
N ARG A 128 3.79 1.26 -8.25
CA ARG A 128 2.74 2.25 -8.05
C ARG A 128 1.66 1.79 -7.07
N MET A 129 1.26 0.53 -7.13
CA MET A 129 0.28 -0.04 -6.19
C MET A 129 0.78 0.07 -4.75
N ARG A 130 2.03 -0.35 -4.47
CA ARG A 130 2.63 -0.28 -3.13
C ARG A 130 2.82 1.15 -2.65
N PHE A 131 3.23 2.06 -3.55
CA PHE A 131 3.31 3.48 -3.22
C PHE A 131 1.94 4.06 -2.82
N ASN A 132 0.88 3.74 -3.54
CA ASN A 132 -0.47 4.16 -3.21
C ASN A 132 -0.98 3.57 -1.89
N GLU A 133 -0.66 2.32 -1.57
CA GLU A 133 -0.98 1.69 -0.28
C GLU A 133 -0.28 2.43 0.87
N LEU A 134 0.98 2.78 0.69
CA LEU A 134 1.77 3.54 1.66
C LEU A 134 1.17 4.94 1.90
N LEU A 135 0.79 5.64 0.84
CA LEU A 135 0.11 6.93 0.95
C LEU A 135 -1.22 6.80 1.72
N ARG A 136 -2.02 5.77 1.44
CA ARG A 136 -3.27 5.52 2.19
C ARG A 136 -3.02 5.25 3.68
N THR A 137 -1.95 4.52 4.00
CA THR A 137 -1.57 4.25 5.38
C THR A 137 -1.15 5.53 6.10
N ILE A 138 -0.34 6.37 5.45
CA ILE A 138 0.05 7.69 5.97
C ILE A 138 -1.19 8.58 6.15
N ASP A 139 -2.05 8.62 5.15
CA ASP A 139 -3.34 9.33 5.24
C ASP A 139 -4.16 8.84 6.44
N GLY A 140 -4.29 7.53 6.61
CA GLY A 140 -5.00 6.93 7.76
C GLY A 140 -4.42 7.39 9.11
N ILE A 141 -3.10 7.32 9.27
CA ILE A 141 -2.43 7.74 10.51
C ILE A 141 -2.56 9.26 10.73
N ALA A 142 -2.36 10.06 9.68
CA ALA A 142 -2.41 11.52 9.78
C ALA A 142 -3.83 12.02 10.04
N PHE A 143 -4.82 11.43 9.37
CA PHE A 143 -6.22 11.91 9.43
C PHE A 143 -7.01 11.31 10.60
N HIS A 144 -6.74 10.09 11.04
CA HIS A 144 -7.48 9.49 12.17
C HIS A 144 -7.28 10.29 13.46
N LYS A 145 -6.04 10.72 13.76
CA LYS A 145 -5.78 11.61 14.90
C LYS A 145 -6.40 13.00 14.73
N LEU A 146 -6.51 13.50 13.51
CA LEU A 146 -7.10 14.82 13.25
C LEU A 146 -8.63 14.78 13.29
N ASP A 147 -9.26 13.68 12.85
CA ASP A 147 -10.71 13.45 12.98
C ASP A 147 -11.13 13.50 14.44
N GLU A 148 -10.45 12.77 15.32
CA GLU A 148 -10.73 12.76 16.77
C GLU A 148 -10.51 14.14 17.39
N ARG A 149 -9.43 14.83 17.01
CA ARG A 149 -9.15 16.19 17.46
C ARG A 149 -10.21 17.17 17.00
N LEU A 150 -10.68 17.09 15.75
CA LEU A 150 -11.75 17.91 15.21
C LEU A 150 -13.06 17.68 15.95
N VAL A 151 -13.45 16.42 16.18
CA VAL A 151 -14.67 16.08 16.94
C VAL A 151 -14.59 16.64 18.35
N THR A 152 -13.49 16.40 19.06
CA THR A 152 -13.26 16.90 20.42
C THR A 152 -13.34 18.44 20.44
N TYR A 153 -12.63 19.11 19.52
CA TYR A 153 -12.63 20.54 19.39
C TYR A 153 -14.04 21.11 19.18
N LEU A 154 -14.84 20.53 18.29
CA LEU A 154 -16.21 21.00 18.03
C LEU A 154 -17.12 20.78 19.26
N LYS A 155 -16.98 19.68 19.97
CA LYS A 155 -17.70 19.43 21.23
C LYS A 155 -17.35 20.46 22.32
N GLU A 156 -16.07 20.76 22.48
CA GLU A 156 -15.61 21.77 23.45
C GLU A 156 -16.11 23.16 23.11
N LYS A 157 -16.06 23.56 21.83
CA LYS A 157 -16.61 24.86 21.38
C LYS A 157 -18.13 24.94 21.61
N SER A 158 -18.88 23.88 21.31
CA SER A 158 -20.33 23.79 21.58
C SER A 158 -20.64 23.93 23.08
N LYS A 159 -19.89 23.22 23.92
CA LYS A 159 -20.04 23.26 25.37
C LYS A 159 -19.72 24.66 25.92
N ALA A 160 -18.64 25.27 25.44
CA ALA A 160 -18.24 26.61 25.89
C ALA A 160 -19.23 27.72 25.47
N SER A 161 -19.86 27.59 24.30
CA SER A 161 -20.86 28.55 23.82
C SER A 161 -22.28 28.26 24.34
N GLY A 162 -22.54 27.09 24.96
CA GLY A 162 -23.87 26.65 25.35
C GLY A 162 -24.80 26.39 24.15
N SER A 163 -24.29 26.26 22.96
CA SER A 163 -25.05 26.13 21.71
C SER A 163 -24.52 25.01 20.82
N ALA A 164 -25.44 24.23 20.25
CA ALA A 164 -25.09 23.25 19.21
C ALA A 164 -24.73 23.94 17.86
N LEU A 165 -24.97 25.24 17.69
CA LEU A 165 -24.62 25.99 16.52
C LEU A 165 -23.34 26.79 16.78
N ILE A 166 -22.29 26.44 16.05
CA ILE A 166 -20.94 26.99 16.19
C ILE A 166 -20.69 27.95 15.01
N ASN A 167 -20.35 29.20 15.29
CA ASN A 167 -20.04 30.22 14.29
C ASN A 167 -18.53 30.24 14.02
N LEU A 168 -18.04 29.34 13.18
CA LEU A 168 -16.64 29.25 12.78
C LEU A 168 -16.50 28.95 11.29
N THR A 169 -15.51 29.57 10.69
CA THR A 169 -15.10 29.25 9.33
C THR A 169 -14.17 28.03 9.31
N HIS A 170 -14.12 27.30 8.21
CA HIS A 170 -13.18 26.21 8.03
C HIS A 170 -11.71 26.66 8.17
N GLN A 171 -11.40 27.92 7.83
CA GLN A 171 -10.05 28.47 8.00
C GLN A 171 -9.70 28.64 9.49
N GLN A 172 -10.60 29.20 10.30
CA GLN A 172 -10.36 29.35 11.74
C GLN A 172 -10.12 27.99 12.42
N ILE A 173 -10.93 26.98 12.07
CA ILE A 173 -10.74 25.62 12.59
C ILE A 173 -9.39 25.05 12.15
N ALA A 174 -8.99 25.31 10.90
CA ALA A 174 -7.71 24.85 10.36
C ALA A 174 -6.52 25.48 11.11
N ASP A 175 -6.60 26.77 11.38
CA ASP A 175 -5.58 27.52 12.10
C ASP A 175 -5.44 27.01 13.56
N GLU A 176 -6.58 26.82 14.28
CA GLU A 176 -6.58 26.32 15.66
C GLU A 176 -6.13 24.86 15.78
N LEU A 177 -6.38 24.02 14.77
CA LEU A 177 -5.95 22.63 14.74
C LEU A 177 -4.60 22.42 14.07
N ALA A 178 -3.90 23.49 13.66
CA ALA A 178 -2.61 23.45 12.95
C ALA A 178 -2.64 22.55 11.70
N THR A 179 -3.63 22.78 10.82
CA THR A 179 -3.82 22.04 9.58
C THR A 179 -4.30 22.95 8.44
N SER A 180 -4.55 22.38 7.25
CA SER A 180 -5.04 23.18 6.12
C SER A 180 -6.56 23.27 6.07
N ARG A 181 -7.10 24.38 5.55
CA ARG A 181 -8.53 24.56 5.29
C ARG A 181 -9.11 23.44 4.43
N VAL A 182 -8.35 22.94 3.45
CA VAL A 182 -8.79 21.87 2.55
C VAL A 182 -9.06 20.59 3.33
N VAL A 183 -8.18 20.25 4.26
CA VAL A 183 -8.32 19.06 5.12
C VAL A 183 -9.54 19.20 6.02
N ILE A 184 -9.70 20.33 6.72
CA ILE A 184 -10.88 20.58 7.56
C ILE A 184 -12.18 20.51 6.74
N SER A 185 -12.22 21.08 5.54
CA SER A 185 -13.40 21.03 4.68
C SER A 185 -13.78 19.58 4.33
N ARG A 186 -12.79 18.74 4.05
CA ARG A 186 -13.00 17.31 3.74
C ARG A 186 -13.53 16.55 4.96
N LEU A 187 -12.94 16.75 6.14
CA LEU A 187 -13.34 16.10 7.37
C LEU A 187 -14.75 16.50 7.83
N LEU A 188 -15.06 17.80 7.77
CA LEU A 188 -16.40 18.28 8.09
C LEU A 188 -17.44 17.69 7.13
N LYS A 189 -17.14 17.58 5.84
CA LYS A 189 -18.02 16.97 4.86
C LYS A 189 -18.22 15.46 5.12
N GLN A 190 -17.18 14.78 5.58
CA GLN A 190 -17.27 13.37 6.00
C GLN A 190 -18.20 13.22 7.23
N LEU A 191 -18.05 14.08 8.24
CA LEU A 191 -18.91 14.08 9.42
C LEU A 191 -20.37 14.43 9.08
N GLU A 192 -20.60 15.34 8.11
CA GLU A 192 -21.94 15.66 7.60
C GLU A 192 -22.56 14.42 6.90
N ASN A 193 -21.80 13.71 6.06
CA ASN A 193 -22.26 12.48 5.41
C ASN A 193 -22.60 11.38 6.44
N GLN A 194 -21.88 11.35 7.57
CA GLN A 194 -22.16 10.45 8.71
C GLN A 194 -23.34 10.94 9.59
N LYS A 195 -24.00 12.05 9.20
CA LYS A 195 -25.12 12.66 9.94
C LYS A 195 -24.76 13.09 11.37
N LYS A 196 -23.49 13.42 11.63
CA LYS A 196 -23.03 13.90 12.94
C LYS A 196 -23.15 15.42 13.09
N LEU A 197 -23.18 16.14 11.99
CA LEU A 197 -23.32 17.60 11.95
C LEU A 197 -24.00 18.04 10.65
N LEU A 198 -24.39 19.33 10.59
CA LEU A 198 -24.85 20.01 9.37
C LEU A 198 -23.97 21.23 9.10
N LEU A 199 -23.61 21.43 7.85
CA LEU A 199 -22.79 22.55 7.39
C LEU A 199 -23.66 23.65 6.81
N TYR A 200 -23.48 24.87 7.31
CA TYR A 200 -24.06 26.09 6.76
C TYR A 200 -22.94 27.07 6.38
N ARG A 201 -23.28 28.18 5.76
CA ARG A 201 -22.30 29.23 5.43
C ARG A 201 -21.73 29.83 6.73
N ASN A 202 -20.46 29.55 7.01
CA ASN A 202 -19.71 29.96 8.21
C ASN A 202 -20.33 29.48 9.55
N GLN A 203 -21.13 28.41 9.51
CA GLN A 203 -21.75 27.84 10.70
C GLN A 203 -21.75 26.32 10.62
N ILE A 204 -21.62 25.66 11.76
CA ILE A 204 -21.64 24.22 11.91
C ILE A 204 -22.63 23.89 13.01
N LYS A 205 -23.65 23.10 12.72
CA LYS A 205 -24.60 22.61 13.71
C LYS A 205 -24.29 21.17 14.09
N LEU A 206 -23.96 20.93 15.35
CA LEU A 206 -23.78 19.58 15.87
C LEU A 206 -25.13 18.88 16.04
N LEU A 207 -25.19 17.59 15.75
CA LEU A 207 -26.34 16.76 15.98
C LEU A 207 -26.12 15.90 17.25
N SER A 208 -27.21 15.40 17.85
CA SER A 208 -27.21 14.75 19.17
C SER A 208 -26.35 13.48 19.27
N ASP A 209 -26.01 12.88 18.15
CA ASP A 209 -25.24 11.62 18.07
C ASP A 209 -23.74 11.83 17.76
N MET A 210 -23.22 12.99 18.00
CA MET A 210 -21.82 13.33 17.74
C MET A 210 -20.90 13.00 18.92
#